data_e9f0741f168cc8343c8472199c26632e
#
_entry.id   e9f0741f168cc8343c8472199c26632e
#
_cell.length_a   1.000
_cell.length_b   1.000
_cell.length_c   1.000
_cell.angle_alpha   90.00
_cell.angle_beta   90.00
_cell.angle_gamma   90.00
#
_symmetry.space_group_name_H-M   'P 1'
#
loop_
_entity.id
_entity.type
_entity.pdbx_description
1 polymer ?
#
loop_
_entity_poly.entity_id
_entity_poly.type
_entity_poly.pdbx_seq_one_letter_code
_entity_poly.pdbx_strand_id
1 'polypeptide(L)'
;MADNYIERQYEAYQARKAAWEKERKYKKKKPTAPAETPHRSGAFLQNQVKKVVAVHDLSGVGHVSLMAVIPVLSSMGFQVCPLPTAVLSAHTQYPTYSFLDLTDEMKRIIENWEKMNVHFDTFYTGYLGSPQQAQIVEEFILKFRGENDMVVVDPVLGDNGHLYKGITEEMVTEMKKLIHLADVITPNLTELYYLLDMPYQEHITDAELKQALKTLSDRGPAIVIATSV
;
A
#
# COMPACT_ATOMS: atom_id res chain seq x y z
N MET A 1 -6.10 13.47 -27.06
CA MET A 1 -6.73 12.14 -26.97
C MET A 1 -6.30 11.35 -25.72
N ALA A 2 -5.27 11.74 -25.01
CA ALA A 2 -4.83 11.10 -23.75
C ALA A 2 -5.73 11.40 -22.54
N ASP A 3 -6.32 12.59 -22.47
CA ASP A 3 -7.14 13.04 -21.33
C ASP A 3 -8.37 12.15 -21.05
N ASN A 4 -8.91 11.54 -22.08
CA ASN A 4 -10.13 10.71 -21.95
C ASN A 4 -9.90 9.33 -21.32
N TYR A 5 -8.66 8.86 -21.23
CA TYR A 5 -8.35 7.54 -20.64
C TYR A 5 -8.25 7.62 -19.11
N ILE A 6 -7.54 8.61 -18.60
CA ILE A 6 -7.36 8.83 -17.15
C ILE A 6 -8.71 9.17 -16.50
N GLU A 7 -9.49 10.03 -17.15
CA GLU A 7 -10.83 10.42 -16.69
C GLU A 7 -11.78 9.21 -16.61
N ARG A 8 -11.79 8.35 -17.63
CA ARG A 8 -12.58 7.09 -17.63
C ARG A 8 -12.12 6.09 -16.55
N GLN A 9 -10.82 6.00 -16.29
CA GLN A 9 -10.29 5.15 -15.22
C GLN A 9 -10.68 5.68 -13.84
N TYR A 10 -10.64 7.00 -13.67
CA TYR A 10 -11.06 7.65 -12.42
C TYR A 10 -12.57 7.49 -12.19
N GLU A 11 -13.40 7.66 -13.22
CA GLU A 11 -14.83 7.42 -13.14
C GLU A 11 -15.16 5.95 -12.82
N ALA A 12 -14.46 5.00 -13.45
CA ALA A 12 -14.58 3.57 -13.17
C ALA A 12 -14.16 3.23 -11.73
N TYR A 13 -13.12 3.89 -11.21
CA TYR A 13 -12.70 3.77 -9.81
C TYR A 13 -13.78 4.31 -8.86
N GLN A 14 -14.29 5.53 -9.09
CA GLN A 14 -15.34 6.12 -8.27
C GLN A 14 -16.62 5.27 -8.28
N ALA A 15 -16.97 4.69 -9.42
CA ALA A 15 -18.12 3.78 -9.55
C ALA A 15 -17.90 2.49 -8.73
N ARG A 16 -16.69 1.89 -8.77
CA ARG A 16 -16.33 0.71 -7.97
C ARG A 16 -16.33 1.04 -6.48
N LYS A 17 -15.78 2.17 -6.08
CA LYS A 17 -15.79 2.65 -4.70
C LYS A 17 -17.22 2.85 -4.19
N ALA A 18 -18.07 3.51 -4.96
CA ALA A 18 -19.48 3.72 -4.62
C ALA A 18 -20.27 2.40 -4.54
N ALA A 19 -20.00 1.43 -5.41
CA ALA A 19 -20.62 0.10 -5.40
C ALA A 19 -20.20 -0.68 -4.14
N TRP A 20 -18.92 -0.64 -3.78
CA TRP A 20 -18.36 -1.25 -2.57
C TRP A 20 -18.95 -0.63 -1.29
N GLU A 21 -19.06 0.70 -1.21
CA GLU A 21 -19.70 1.40 -0.10
C GLU A 21 -21.18 1.01 0.07
N LYS A 22 -21.91 0.85 -1.06
CA LYS A 22 -23.31 0.38 -1.05
C LYS A 22 -23.41 -1.06 -0.52
N GLU A 23 -22.58 -1.95 -1.03
CA GLU A 23 -22.56 -3.36 -0.61
C GLU A 23 -22.24 -3.50 0.88
N ARG A 24 -21.29 -2.72 1.36
CA ARG A 24 -20.89 -2.65 2.76
C ARG A 24 -22.03 -2.15 3.66
N LYS A 25 -22.75 -1.08 3.26
CA LYS A 25 -23.95 -0.60 3.96
C LYS A 25 -25.05 -1.65 3.99
N TYR A 26 -25.18 -2.46 2.95
CA TYR A 26 -26.17 -3.54 2.87
C TYR A 26 -25.80 -4.70 3.78
N LYS A 27 -24.53 -5.13 3.84
CA LYS A 27 -24.03 -6.17 4.76
C LYS A 27 -24.20 -5.79 6.23
N LYS A 28 -24.08 -4.50 6.59
CA LYS A 28 -24.34 -4.00 7.95
C LYS A 28 -25.82 -4.02 8.36
N LYS A 29 -26.76 -4.13 7.42
CA LYS A 29 -28.22 -4.10 7.70
C LYS A 29 -28.87 -5.48 7.85
N LYS A 30 -28.14 -6.59 7.64
CA LYS A 30 -28.67 -7.93 7.94
C LYS A 30 -28.63 -8.18 9.44
N PRO A 31 -29.79 -8.40 10.13
CA PRO A 31 -29.79 -8.82 11.52
C PRO A 31 -29.20 -10.23 11.61
N THR A 32 -28.08 -10.38 12.28
CA THR A 32 -27.64 -11.70 12.76
C THR A 32 -28.53 -12.11 13.92
N ALA A 33 -29.12 -13.30 13.83
CA ALA A 33 -29.81 -13.91 14.95
C ALA A 33 -28.85 -14.00 16.15
N PRO A 34 -29.37 -13.80 17.39
CA PRO A 34 -28.52 -13.85 18.58
C PRO A 34 -27.97 -15.26 18.77
N ALA A 35 -26.66 -15.41 18.68
CA ALA A 35 -25.98 -16.58 19.18
C ALA A 35 -25.92 -16.49 20.71
N GLU A 36 -26.42 -17.49 21.39
CA GLU A 36 -26.35 -17.61 22.87
C GLU A 36 -24.85 -17.65 23.25
N THR A 37 -24.44 -16.63 24.03
CA THR A 37 -23.09 -16.54 24.59
C THR A 37 -23.01 -17.30 25.91
N PRO A 38 -22.04 -18.19 26.14
CA PRO A 38 -21.74 -18.68 27.48
C PRO A 38 -21.14 -17.53 28.30
N HIS A 39 -21.72 -17.26 29.46
CA HIS A 39 -21.20 -16.33 30.44
C HIS A 39 -19.73 -16.60 30.79
N ARG A 40 -18.86 -15.65 30.45
CA ARG A 40 -17.59 -15.48 31.13
C ARG A 40 -17.49 -14.06 31.67
N SER A 41 -17.66 -13.99 33.00
CA SER A 41 -17.35 -12.84 33.83
C SER A 41 -15.84 -12.56 33.73
N GLY A 42 -15.47 -11.32 33.46
CA GLY A 42 -14.09 -10.82 33.48
C GLY A 42 -13.81 -9.93 32.28
N ALA A 43 -14.20 -8.67 32.38
CA ALA A 43 -13.78 -7.64 31.43
C ALA A 43 -12.30 -7.35 31.62
N PHE A 44 -11.44 -8.22 31.08
CA PHE A 44 -10.15 -7.77 30.60
C PHE A 44 -10.41 -7.06 29.27
N LEU A 45 -10.22 -5.76 29.25
CA LEU A 45 -9.98 -5.00 28.02
C LEU A 45 -8.78 -5.67 27.35
N GLN A 46 -9.02 -6.66 26.52
CA GLN A 46 -8.00 -7.16 25.58
C GLN A 46 -7.76 -6.02 24.60
N ASN A 47 -6.69 -5.26 24.84
CA ASN A 47 -6.02 -4.52 23.79
C ASN A 47 -5.66 -5.57 22.74
N GLN A 48 -6.50 -5.76 21.74
CA GLN A 48 -6.16 -6.63 20.62
C GLN A 48 -4.95 -5.99 19.94
N VAL A 49 -3.85 -6.76 19.88
CA VAL A 49 -2.64 -6.33 19.18
C VAL A 49 -3.02 -6.00 17.74
N LYS A 50 -2.80 -4.76 17.33
CA LYS A 50 -3.11 -4.31 15.97
C LYS A 50 -2.26 -5.04 14.95
N LYS A 51 -2.90 -5.46 13.86
CA LYS A 51 -2.24 -6.19 12.77
C LYS A 51 -1.91 -5.24 11.62
N VAL A 52 -0.65 -5.27 11.23
CA VAL A 52 -0.15 -4.55 10.05
C VAL A 52 0.19 -5.56 8.96
N VAL A 53 -0.52 -5.52 7.85
CA VAL A 53 -0.05 -6.26 6.67
C VAL A 53 1.03 -5.44 5.98
N ALA A 54 2.22 -6.05 5.82
CA ALA A 54 3.39 -5.44 5.21
C ALA A 54 3.65 -6.07 3.84
N VAL A 55 3.40 -5.29 2.79
CA VAL A 55 3.51 -5.71 1.38
C VAL A 55 4.84 -5.19 0.83
N HIS A 56 5.90 -5.97 0.92
CA HIS A 56 7.26 -5.61 0.54
C HIS A 56 8.03 -6.84 0.06
N ASP A 57 9.17 -6.64 -0.60
CA ASP A 57 10.11 -7.72 -0.87
C ASP A 57 10.83 -8.22 0.39
N LEU A 58 11.37 -9.43 0.29
CA LEU A 58 12.23 -10.03 1.30
C LEU A 58 13.66 -10.16 0.75
N SER A 59 14.55 -9.28 1.16
CA SER A 59 15.97 -9.31 0.78
C SER A 59 16.82 -10.04 1.82
N GLY A 60 17.55 -11.08 1.41
CA GLY A 60 18.36 -11.92 2.31
C GLY A 60 19.56 -11.17 2.92
N VAL A 61 20.22 -10.34 2.12
CA VAL A 61 21.31 -9.45 2.57
C VAL A 61 20.90 -8.01 2.41
N GLY A 62 21.03 -7.25 3.50
CA GLY A 62 20.60 -5.85 3.63
C GLY A 62 19.48 -5.70 4.67
N HIS A 63 19.44 -4.51 5.28
CA HIS A 63 18.41 -4.15 6.26
C HIS A 63 17.35 -3.28 5.59
N VAL A 64 16.66 -3.84 4.59
CA VAL A 64 15.64 -3.13 3.79
C VAL A 64 14.35 -3.95 3.76
N SER A 65 13.27 -3.33 3.33
CA SER A 65 11.98 -3.97 3.08
C SER A 65 11.49 -4.81 4.27
N LEU A 66 11.00 -6.03 4.12
CA LEU A 66 10.50 -6.87 5.22
C LEU A 66 11.54 -7.10 6.33
N MET A 67 12.84 -7.14 5.99
CA MET A 67 13.91 -7.32 6.99
C MET A 67 14.04 -6.12 7.94
N ALA A 68 13.60 -4.94 7.55
CA ALA A 68 13.53 -3.75 8.40
C ALA A 68 12.13 -3.58 9.01
N VAL A 69 11.09 -3.75 8.22
CA VAL A 69 9.69 -3.51 8.61
C VAL A 69 9.26 -4.44 9.75
N ILE A 70 9.57 -5.75 9.64
CA ILE A 70 9.14 -6.74 10.64
C ILE A 70 9.71 -6.42 12.04
N PRO A 71 11.03 -6.28 12.23
CA PRO A 71 11.57 -6.04 13.57
C PRO A 71 11.15 -4.66 14.12
N VAL A 72 11.08 -3.62 13.29
CA VAL A 72 10.69 -2.28 13.72
C VAL A 72 9.25 -2.27 14.22
N LEU A 73 8.29 -2.69 13.41
CA LEU A 73 6.88 -2.68 13.79
C LEU A 73 6.58 -3.67 14.93
N SER A 74 7.25 -4.84 14.95
CA SER A 74 7.10 -5.78 16.06
C SER A 74 7.62 -5.22 17.37
N SER A 75 8.73 -4.45 17.37
CA SER A 75 9.24 -3.78 18.57
C SER A 75 8.30 -2.67 19.07
N MET A 76 7.49 -2.10 18.19
CA MET A 76 6.43 -1.13 18.51
C MET A 76 5.14 -1.78 19.03
N GLY A 77 5.08 -3.12 19.11
CA GLY A 77 3.94 -3.86 19.63
C GLY A 77 2.88 -4.23 18.60
N PHE A 78 3.16 -4.12 17.31
CA PHE A 78 2.26 -4.57 16.24
C PHE A 78 2.48 -6.04 15.91
N GLN A 79 1.42 -6.73 15.50
CA GLN A 79 1.52 -8.01 14.82
C GLN A 79 1.73 -7.75 13.33
N VAL A 80 2.94 -8.00 12.83
CA VAL A 80 3.26 -7.85 11.41
C VAL A 80 2.84 -9.11 10.66
N CYS A 81 2.07 -8.95 9.61
CA CYS A 81 1.62 -10.01 8.70
C CYS A 81 2.28 -9.78 7.33
N PRO A 82 3.40 -10.42 7.02
CA PRO A 82 4.11 -10.15 5.77
C PRO A 82 3.38 -10.74 4.56
N LEU A 83 3.24 -9.93 3.49
CA LEU A 83 2.86 -10.33 2.15
C LEU A 83 4.06 -10.07 1.23
N PRO A 84 4.96 -11.04 1.05
CA PRO A 84 6.17 -10.82 0.28
C PRO A 84 5.86 -10.70 -1.23
N THR A 85 6.39 -9.66 -1.87
CA THR A 85 6.25 -9.40 -3.31
C THR A 85 7.32 -10.14 -4.12
N ALA A 86 8.49 -10.32 -3.55
CA ALA A 86 9.59 -11.07 -4.11
C ALA A 86 10.52 -11.57 -3.00
N VAL A 87 11.34 -12.57 -3.32
CA VAL A 87 12.50 -12.97 -2.49
C VAL A 87 13.76 -12.70 -3.28
N LEU A 88 14.66 -11.93 -2.67
CA LEU A 88 15.97 -11.60 -3.24
C LEU A 88 17.08 -12.16 -2.36
N SER A 89 18.19 -12.64 -2.96
CA SER A 89 19.38 -13.00 -2.18
C SER A 89 20.06 -11.80 -1.50
N ALA A 90 19.95 -10.62 -2.12
CA ALA A 90 20.41 -9.32 -1.61
C ALA A 90 19.58 -8.20 -2.24
N HIS A 91 19.53 -7.01 -1.65
CA HIS A 91 18.81 -5.88 -2.24
C HIS A 91 19.44 -5.42 -3.57
N THR A 92 18.67 -4.72 -4.38
CA THR A 92 18.98 -4.41 -5.78
C THR A 92 20.19 -3.51 -6.03
N GLN A 93 20.75 -2.86 -5.00
CA GLN A 93 22.00 -2.09 -5.11
C GLN A 93 23.26 -2.96 -5.13
N TYR A 94 23.16 -4.27 -4.80
CA TYR A 94 24.30 -5.17 -5.00
C TYR A 94 24.51 -5.46 -6.48
N PRO A 95 25.77 -5.66 -6.91
CA PRO A 95 26.10 -5.92 -8.33
C PRO A 95 25.39 -7.17 -8.89
N THR A 96 25.15 -8.16 -8.03
CA THR A 96 24.47 -9.42 -8.38
C THR A 96 23.52 -9.84 -7.26
N TYR A 97 22.35 -10.32 -7.64
CA TYR A 97 21.39 -10.92 -6.74
C TYR A 97 20.52 -11.92 -7.51
N SER A 98 19.96 -12.89 -6.82
CA SER A 98 18.86 -13.71 -7.33
C SER A 98 17.54 -13.03 -7.03
N PHE A 99 16.56 -13.23 -7.89
CA PHE A 99 15.23 -12.64 -7.77
C PHE A 99 14.18 -13.72 -8.05
N LEU A 100 13.28 -13.94 -7.10
CA LEU A 100 12.12 -14.80 -7.23
C LEU A 100 10.87 -13.93 -7.10
N ASP A 101 10.12 -13.77 -8.19
CA ASP A 101 8.82 -13.10 -8.19
C ASP A 101 7.78 -13.94 -7.44
N LEU A 102 6.95 -13.30 -6.63
CA LEU A 102 5.90 -13.96 -5.85
C LEU A 102 4.48 -13.52 -6.23
N THR A 103 4.28 -12.95 -7.42
CA THR A 103 2.99 -12.43 -7.87
C THR A 103 1.85 -13.44 -7.73
N ASP A 104 2.07 -14.69 -8.15
CA ASP A 104 1.03 -15.73 -8.04
C ASP A 104 0.84 -16.19 -6.59
N GLU A 105 1.89 -16.20 -5.78
CA GLU A 105 1.79 -16.58 -4.37
C GLU A 105 1.08 -15.49 -3.55
N MET A 106 1.26 -14.22 -3.87
CA MET A 106 0.50 -13.12 -3.25
C MET A 106 -1.02 -13.37 -3.37
N LYS A 107 -1.50 -13.75 -4.55
CA LYS A 107 -2.92 -14.09 -4.77
C LYS A 107 -3.37 -15.24 -3.86
N ARG A 108 -2.59 -16.33 -3.79
CA ARG A 108 -2.91 -17.50 -2.96
C ARG A 108 -2.94 -17.17 -1.47
N ILE A 109 -1.99 -16.34 -1.01
CA ILE A 109 -1.95 -15.88 0.38
C ILE A 109 -3.19 -15.05 0.69
N ILE A 110 -3.55 -14.06 -0.16
CA ILE A 110 -4.71 -13.20 0.01
C ILE A 110 -6.01 -14.02 0.01
N GLU A 111 -6.18 -14.96 -0.91
CA GLU A 111 -7.33 -15.87 -0.95
C GLU A 111 -7.46 -16.71 0.33
N ASN A 112 -6.33 -17.17 0.87
CA ASN A 112 -6.34 -17.94 2.12
C ASN A 112 -6.69 -17.06 3.31
N TRP A 113 -6.17 -15.83 3.39
CA TRP A 113 -6.55 -14.87 4.42
C TRP A 113 -8.03 -14.50 4.38
N GLU A 114 -8.61 -14.43 3.19
CA GLU A 114 -10.05 -14.23 3.03
C GLU A 114 -10.86 -15.41 3.62
N LYS A 115 -10.47 -16.66 3.30
CA LYS A 115 -11.10 -17.87 3.85
C LYS A 115 -10.99 -17.94 5.39
N MET A 116 -9.90 -17.41 5.93
CA MET A 116 -9.65 -17.33 7.37
C MET A 116 -10.36 -16.14 8.04
N ASN A 117 -11.02 -15.25 7.28
CA ASN A 117 -11.59 -14.00 7.77
C ASN A 117 -10.59 -13.15 8.56
N VAL A 118 -9.35 -13.05 8.08
CA VAL A 118 -8.33 -12.21 8.71
C VAL A 118 -8.70 -10.74 8.54
N HIS A 119 -8.59 -9.97 9.61
CA HIS A 119 -8.73 -8.52 9.59
C HIS A 119 -7.37 -7.87 9.83
N PHE A 120 -7.09 -6.78 9.13
CA PHE A 120 -5.90 -5.94 9.28
C PHE A 120 -6.30 -4.53 9.66
N ASP A 121 -5.61 -3.95 10.65
CA ASP A 121 -5.81 -2.56 11.06
C ASP A 121 -5.05 -1.58 10.17
N THR A 122 -3.98 -2.05 9.51
CA THR A 122 -3.13 -1.22 8.65
C THR A 122 -2.60 -2.03 7.47
N PHE A 123 -2.62 -1.42 6.28
CA PHE A 123 -1.95 -1.88 5.06
C PHE A 123 -0.74 -0.98 4.84
N TYR A 124 0.45 -1.57 4.81
CA TYR A 124 1.69 -0.85 4.56
C TYR A 124 2.40 -1.46 3.37
N THR A 125 2.52 -0.70 2.29
CA THR A 125 3.14 -1.15 1.04
C THR A 125 4.46 -0.46 0.80
N GLY A 126 5.40 -1.16 0.17
CA GLY A 126 6.67 -0.65 -0.32
C GLY A 126 6.92 -1.16 -1.73
N TYR A 127 8.09 -1.79 -1.95
CA TYR A 127 8.47 -2.26 -3.29
C TYR A 127 7.50 -3.27 -3.87
N LEU A 128 7.00 -2.96 -5.06
CA LEU A 128 6.18 -3.82 -5.91
C LEU A 128 6.92 -4.07 -7.22
N GLY A 129 7.12 -5.34 -7.57
CA GLY A 129 7.97 -5.76 -8.68
C GLY A 129 7.35 -5.59 -10.07
N SER A 130 6.03 -5.34 -10.16
CA SER A 130 5.34 -5.23 -11.45
C SER A 130 4.02 -4.46 -11.33
N PRO A 131 3.50 -3.90 -12.44
CA PRO A 131 2.15 -3.30 -12.49
C PRO A 131 1.07 -4.26 -12.02
N GLN A 132 1.19 -5.55 -12.33
CA GLN A 132 0.26 -6.58 -11.88
C GLN A 132 0.22 -6.70 -10.36
N GLN A 133 1.36 -6.60 -9.68
CA GLN A 133 1.39 -6.60 -8.21
C GLN A 133 0.69 -5.39 -7.62
N ALA A 134 0.84 -4.19 -8.22
CA ALA A 134 0.12 -3.00 -7.79
C ALA A 134 -1.41 -3.18 -7.92
N GLN A 135 -1.89 -3.78 -9.01
CA GLN A 135 -3.30 -4.10 -9.20
C GLN A 135 -3.82 -5.11 -8.16
N ILE A 136 -3.03 -6.16 -7.87
CA ILE A 136 -3.37 -7.14 -6.81
C ILE A 136 -3.50 -6.45 -5.45
N VAL A 137 -2.58 -5.55 -5.13
CA VAL A 137 -2.60 -4.80 -3.87
C VAL A 137 -3.79 -3.84 -3.81
N GLU A 138 -4.12 -3.15 -4.91
CA GLU A 138 -5.32 -2.32 -5.02
C GLU A 138 -6.58 -3.14 -4.70
N GLU A 139 -6.76 -4.29 -5.36
CA GLU A 139 -7.90 -5.19 -5.14
C GLU A 139 -7.94 -5.72 -3.71
N PHE A 140 -6.79 -6.08 -3.16
CA PHE A 140 -6.64 -6.56 -1.79
C PHE A 140 -7.08 -5.50 -0.78
N ILE A 141 -6.60 -4.25 -0.92
CA ILE A 141 -6.99 -3.14 -0.05
C ILE A 141 -8.50 -2.88 -0.16
N LEU A 142 -9.03 -2.78 -1.38
CA LEU A 142 -10.46 -2.55 -1.62
C LEU A 142 -11.34 -3.63 -0.99
N LYS A 143 -10.87 -4.86 -0.94
CA LYS A 143 -11.61 -6.01 -0.42
C LYS A 143 -11.57 -6.12 1.10
N PHE A 144 -10.40 -5.87 1.71
CA PHE A 144 -10.16 -6.15 3.13
C PHE A 144 -10.28 -4.91 4.02
N ARG A 145 -10.06 -3.71 3.47
CA ARG A 145 -10.04 -2.48 4.26
C ARG A 145 -11.38 -2.22 4.96
N GLY A 146 -11.32 -2.10 6.28
CA GLY A 146 -12.42 -1.65 7.13
C GLY A 146 -12.50 -0.11 7.21
N GLU A 147 -13.48 0.40 7.97
CA GLU A 147 -13.78 1.86 8.05
C GLU A 147 -12.70 2.66 8.76
N ASN A 148 -12.03 2.03 9.72
CA ASN A 148 -11.02 2.66 10.56
C ASN A 148 -9.61 2.12 10.26
N ASP A 149 -9.44 1.37 9.18
CA ASP A 149 -8.16 0.80 8.83
C ASP A 149 -7.35 1.79 8.01
N MET A 150 -6.06 1.85 8.29
CA MET A 150 -5.12 2.78 7.68
C MET A 150 -4.44 2.15 6.46
N VAL A 151 -4.25 2.93 5.42
CA VAL A 151 -3.45 2.56 4.24
C VAL A 151 -2.25 3.50 4.14
N VAL A 152 -1.07 2.94 4.25
CA VAL A 152 0.22 3.64 4.10
C VAL A 152 0.89 3.11 2.84
N VAL A 153 1.20 3.98 1.90
CA VAL A 153 1.88 3.62 0.66
C VAL A 153 3.22 4.34 0.58
N ASP A 154 4.29 3.55 0.58
CA ASP A 154 5.60 4.00 0.17
C ASP A 154 5.72 3.76 -1.34
N PRO A 155 5.71 4.82 -2.17
CA PRO A 155 5.61 4.67 -3.62
C PRO A 155 6.96 4.39 -4.27
N VAL A 156 7.60 3.30 -3.91
CA VAL A 156 8.96 2.92 -4.34
C VAL A 156 9.07 2.83 -5.86
N LEU A 157 9.44 3.94 -6.50
CA LEU A 157 9.56 4.05 -7.95
C LEU A 157 11.00 4.33 -8.41
N GLY A 158 11.73 5.17 -7.70
CA GLY A 158 13.04 5.63 -8.14
C GLY A 158 13.73 6.55 -7.15
N ASP A 159 14.94 6.97 -7.51
CA ASP A 159 15.75 7.91 -6.72
C ASP A 159 16.67 8.70 -7.65
N ASN A 160 17.17 9.88 -7.17
CA ASN A 160 18.11 10.75 -7.94
C ASN A 160 17.62 11.08 -9.37
N GLY A 161 16.32 11.31 -9.54
CA GLY A 161 15.69 11.66 -10.81
C GLY A 161 15.44 10.49 -11.76
N HIS A 162 15.74 9.25 -11.39
CA HIS A 162 15.64 8.09 -12.24
C HIS A 162 14.77 6.99 -11.61
N LEU A 163 14.00 6.30 -12.45
CA LEU A 163 13.30 5.09 -12.03
C LEU A 163 14.30 3.97 -11.71
N TYR A 164 14.00 3.16 -10.69
CA TYR A 164 14.77 1.97 -10.39
C TYR A 164 14.74 0.97 -11.54
N LYS A 165 15.79 0.16 -11.65
CA LYS A 165 15.88 -0.88 -12.65
C LYS A 165 14.68 -1.83 -12.57
N GLY A 166 13.93 -1.96 -13.65
CA GLY A 166 12.74 -2.80 -13.74
C GLY A 166 11.43 -2.04 -13.46
N ILE A 167 11.47 -0.82 -12.95
CA ILE A 167 10.28 0.03 -12.82
C ILE A 167 10.01 0.71 -14.17
N THR A 168 8.76 0.63 -14.63
CA THR A 168 8.30 1.16 -15.93
C THR A 168 7.31 2.30 -15.74
N GLU A 169 7.04 3.07 -16.80
CA GLU A 169 5.99 4.10 -16.81
C GLU A 169 4.59 3.51 -16.51
N GLU A 170 4.37 2.25 -16.89
CA GLU A 170 3.14 1.54 -16.53
C GLU A 170 3.05 1.35 -15.01
N MET A 171 4.16 1.02 -14.35
CA MET A 171 4.23 0.93 -12.89
C MET A 171 3.93 2.27 -12.23
N VAL A 172 4.45 3.39 -12.75
CA VAL A 172 4.13 4.74 -12.28
C VAL A 172 2.62 5.00 -12.40
N THR A 173 2.01 4.58 -13.50
CA THR A 173 0.57 4.71 -13.72
C THR A 173 -0.25 3.91 -12.71
N GLU A 174 0.14 2.68 -12.42
CA GLU A 174 -0.54 1.85 -11.41
C GLU A 174 -0.30 2.40 -9.98
N MET A 175 0.90 2.88 -9.68
CA MET A 175 1.19 3.52 -8.40
C MET A 175 0.31 4.77 -8.17
N LYS A 176 0.08 5.59 -9.20
CA LYS A 176 -0.85 6.72 -9.12
C LYS A 176 -2.27 6.30 -8.75
N LYS A 177 -2.73 5.12 -9.19
CA LYS A 177 -4.03 4.58 -8.77
C LYS A 177 -3.99 4.12 -7.31
N LEU A 178 -2.92 3.43 -6.92
CA LEU A 178 -2.76 2.89 -5.58
C LEU A 178 -2.75 3.99 -4.51
N ILE A 179 -2.04 5.10 -4.75
CA ILE A 179 -1.99 6.23 -3.78
C ILE A 179 -3.34 6.91 -3.56
N HIS A 180 -4.31 6.81 -4.47
CA HIS A 180 -5.68 7.30 -4.24
C HIS A 180 -6.41 6.53 -3.13
N LEU A 181 -5.96 5.33 -2.80
CA LEU A 181 -6.50 4.54 -1.69
C LEU A 181 -5.80 4.84 -0.37
N ALA A 182 -4.65 5.50 -0.41
CA ALA A 182 -3.81 5.74 0.75
C ALA A 182 -4.38 6.84 1.66
N ASP A 183 -4.17 6.66 2.96
CA ASP A 183 -4.33 7.73 3.95
C ASP A 183 -3.02 8.50 4.12
N VAL A 184 -1.89 7.79 4.02
CA VAL A 184 -0.54 8.32 4.14
C VAL A 184 0.32 7.84 2.98
N ILE A 185 1.12 8.72 2.40
CA ILE A 185 2.17 8.36 1.44
C ILE A 185 3.51 8.98 1.84
N THR A 186 4.62 8.31 1.47
CA THR A 186 5.98 8.70 1.87
C THR A 186 6.94 8.87 0.68
N PRO A 187 6.60 9.67 -0.36
CA PRO A 187 7.42 9.81 -1.54
C PRO A 187 8.75 10.53 -1.24
N ASN A 188 9.85 10.08 -1.85
CA ASN A 188 11.04 10.89 -2.01
C ASN A 188 10.85 11.95 -3.12
N LEU A 189 11.84 12.81 -3.34
CA LEU A 189 11.73 13.89 -4.33
C LEU A 189 11.51 13.36 -5.76
N THR A 190 12.17 12.29 -6.14
CA THR A 190 12.02 11.66 -7.46
C THR A 190 10.60 11.13 -7.66
N GLU A 191 10.10 10.40 -6.69
CA GLU A 191 8.76 9.83 -6.68
C GLU A 191 7.68 10.91 -6.72
N LEU A 192 7.88 12.00 -5.97
CA LEU A 192 7.00 13.17 -5.98
C LEU A 192 6.85 13.72 -7.41
N TYR A 193 7.95 13.89 -8.14
CA TYR A 193 7.92 14.38 -9.52
C TYR A 193 7.22 13.42 -10.48
N TYR A 194 7.52 12.12 -10.39
CA TYR A 194 6.85 11.10 -11.23
C TYR A 194 5.33 11.02 -10.94
N LEU A 195 4.94 11.09 -9.67
CA LEU A 195 3.53 11.05 -9.28
C LEU A 195 2.76 12.28 -9.73
N LEU A 196 3.42 13.43 -9.86
CA LEU A 196 2.82 14.69 -10.31
C LEU A 196 2.94 14.93 -11.83
N ASP A 197 3.63 14.07 -12.59
CA ASP A 197 3.95 14.27 -14.01
C ASP A 197 4.79 15.53 -14.24
N MET A 198 5.70 15.83 -13.32
CA MET A 198 6.56 17.01 -13.38
C MET A 198 7.99 16.61 -13.79
N PRO A 199 8.71 17.46 -14.53
CA PRO A 199 10.11 17.23 -14.81
C PRO A 199 10.93 17.31 -13.52
N TYR A 200 11.83 16.33 -13.31
CA TYR A 200 12.69 16.28 -12.13
C TYR A 200 13.59 17.50 -12.04
N GLN A 201 13.74 18.01 -10.83
CA GLN A 201 14.69 19.07 -10.47
C GLN A 201 15.45 18.62 -9.23
N GLU A 202 16.78 18.76 -9.26
CA GLU A 202 17.65 18.38 -8.15
C GLU A 202 17.44 19.26 -6.91
N HIS A 203 17.01 20.50 -7.11
CA HIS A 203 16.73 21.46 -6.06
C HIS A 203 15.29 21.95 -6.17
N ILE A 204 14.59 21.94 -5.05
CA ILE A 204 13.23 22.44 -4.91
C ILE A 204 13.20 23.45 -3.76
N THR A 205 12.51 24.56 -3.92
CA THR A 205 12.31 25.50 -2.82
C THR A 205 11.23 25.00 -1.87
N ASP A 206 11.27 25.43 -0.60
CA ASP A 206 10.24 25.10 0.41
C ASP A 206 8.82 25.44 -0.06
N ALA A 207 8.66 26.52 -0.83
CA ALA A 207 7.38 26.94 -1.34
C ALA A 207 6.86 26.00 -2.44
N GLU A 208 7.72 25.60 -3.37
CA GLU A 208 7.41 24.63 -4.43
C GLU A 208 7.13 23.25 -3.84
N LEU A 209 7.94 22.80 -2.89
CA LEU A 209 7.74 21.54 -2.18
C LEU A 209 6.38 21.50 -1.50
N LYS A 210 6.04 22.53 -0.72
CA LYS A 210 4.73 22.64 -0.06
C LYS A 210 3.57 22.59 -1.06
N GLN A 211 3.71 23.29 -2.20
CA GLN A 211 2.69 23.27 -3.24
C GLN A 211 2.57 21.87 -3.88
N ALA A 212 3.68 21.20 -4.16
CA ALA A 212 3.70 19.85 -4.71
C ALA A 212 3.06 18.84 -3.76
N LEU A 213 3.43 18.86 -2.47
CA LEU A 213 2.83 18.00 -1.44
C LEU A 213 1.32 18.23 -1.31
N LYS A 214 0.88 19.48 -1.35
CA LYS A 214 -0.54 19.80 -1.33
C LYS A 214 -1.26 19.26 -2.57
N THR A 215 -0.69 19.46 -3.76
CA THR A 215 -1.26 18.93 -5.01
C THR A 215 -1.40 17.41 -4.98
N LEU A 216 -0.43 16.71 -4.37
CA LEU A 216 -0.48 15.27 -4.22
C LEU A 216 -1.53 14.84 -3.18
N SER A 217 -1.65 15.58 -2.07
CA SER A 217 -2.71 15.35 -1.08
C SER A 217 -4.12 15.55 -1.67
N ASP A 218 -4.30 16.55 -2.53
CA ASP A 218 -5.57 16.78 -3.21
C ASP A 218 -5.96 15.64 -4.18
N ARG A 219 -5.02 14.72 -4.49
CA ARG A 219 -5.26 13.53 -5.33
C ARG A 219 -5.71 12.29 -4.55
N GLY A 220 -5.77 12.32 -3.21
CA GLY A 220 -6.29 11.19 -2.42
C GLY A 220 -5.76 11.07 -1.01
N PRO A 221 -4.44 10.98 -0.77
CA PRO A 221 -3.90 10.79 0.56
C PRO A 221 -4.09 12.03 1.45
N ALA A 222 -4.59 11.80 2.67
CA ALA A 222 -4.78 12.88 3.65
C ALA A 222 -3.44 13.42 4.17
N ILE A 223 -2.40 12.60 4.19
CA ILE A 223 -1.07 12.93 4.69
C ILE A 223 -0.03 12.57 3.63
N VAL A 224 0.81 13.53 3.28
CA VAL A 224 1.95 13.33 2.38
C VAL A 224 3.23 13.74 3.12
N ILE A 225 4.16 12.80 3.27
CA ILE A 225 5.43 13.00 3.98
C ILE A 225 6.55 12.87 2.95
N ALA A 226 7.14 14.00 2.55
CA ALA A 226 8.33 13.94 1.70
C ALA A 226 9.52 13.38 2.48
N THR A 227 10.20 12.42 1.87
CA THR A 227 11.45 11.83 2.39
C THR A 227 12.61 12.21 1.48
N SER A 228 13.81 12.37 2.03
CA SER A 228 15.04 12.65 1.25
C SER A 228 14.90 13.83 0.28
N VAL A 229 14.54 15.02 0.82
CA VAL A 229 14.38 16.29 0.10
C VAL A 229 15.43 17.29 0.48
#